data_aa32913f10d09f7b24947e1608124e75
#
_entry.id   aa32913f10d09f7b24947e1608124e75
#
_cell.length_a   1.000
_cell.length_b   1.000
_cell.length_c   1.000
_cell.angle_alpha   90.00
_cell.angle_beta   90.00
_cell.angle_gamma   90.00
#
_symmetry.space_group_name_H-M   'P 1'
#
loop_
_entity.id
_entity.type
_entity.pdbx_description
1 polymer ?
#
loop_
_entity_poly.entity_id
_entity_poly.type
_entity_poly.pdbx_seq_one_letter_code
_entity_poly.pdbx_strand_id
1 'polypeptide(L)'
;MKPNLNQMRGNRRAALGRRSFLALLALTGCGFAPALGSGGPAQGLMGAVRAADPVTQADYDFVARIEERFGRSGAAGYDLTYAISTTTEGVGITAEGAITRYNLSGSLDWTLTRNADGLRMAGGTVQSFTGYSATGSTVAGLTAKADAARRLMRILADQVVQDLMARAAGFAP
;
A
#
# COMPACT_ATOMS: atom_id res chain seq x y z
N MET A 1 55.36 -38.45 -33.66
CA MET A 1 55.14 -38.54 -32.22
C MET A 1 54.28 -37.30 -31.82
N LYS A 2 52.96 -37.47 -31.62
CA LYS A 2 52.04 -36.34 -31.32
C LYS A 2 51.71 -36.40 -29.81
N PRO A 3 51.81 -35.30 -29.04
CA PRO A 3 51.43 -35.32 -27.64
C PRO A 3 49.92 -35.22 -27.49
N ASN A 4 49.41 -35.98 -26.54
CA ASN A 4 48.00 -36.21 -26.23
C ASN A 4 47.43 -35.05 -25.41
N LEU A 5 46.46 -34.28 -25.99
CA LEU A 5 45.87 -33.07 -25.42
C LEU A 5 44.66 -33.33 -24.48
N ASN A 6 44.56 -34.52 -23.87
CA ASN A 6 43.35 -34.92 -23.17
C ASN A 6 43.49 -35.00 -21.62
N GLN A 7 44.50 -34.35 -21.01
CA GLN A 7 44.73 -34.43 -19.55
C GLN A 7 44.61 -33.11 -18.78
N MET A 8 44.00 -32.04 -19.35
CA MET A 8 43.81 -30.77 -18.62
C MET A 8 42.34 -30.39 -18.39
N ARG A 9 41.44 -31.34 -18.18
CA ARG A 9 40.02 -31.08 -17.89
C ARG A 9 39.55 -31.71 -16.57
N GLY A 10 40.30 -31.61 -15.54
CA GLY A 10 39.86 -32.08 -14.23
C GLY A 10 40.38 -31.20 -13.10
N ASN A 11 39.47 -30.51 -12.44
CA ASN A 11 39.63 -29.93 -11.08
C ASN A 11 39.30 -28.43 -10.91
N ARG A 12 38.25 -27.91 -11.56
CA ARG A 12 37.74 -26.59 -11.16
C ARG A 12 36.30 -26.60 -10.56
N ARG A 13 35.73 -27.75 -10.24
CA ARG A 13 34.35 -27.85 -9.77
C ARG A 13 34.17 -28.01 -8.25
N ALA A 14 35.20 -28.11 -7.47
CA ALA A 14 35.09 -28.42 -6.04
C ALA A 14 35.33 -27.23 -5.09
N ALA A 15 35.76 -26.07 -5.59
CA ALA A 15 36.10 -24.93 -4.72
C ALA A 15 35.03 -23.84 -4.60
N LEU A 16 33.96 -23.85 -5.44
CA LEU A 16 32.89 -22.84 -5.38
C LEU A 16 31.80 -23.14 -4.34
N GLY A 17 31.61 -24.40 -3.95
CA GLY A 17 30.47 -24.79 -3.11
C GLY A 17 30.54 -24.32 -1.66
N ARG A 18 31.75 -24.28 -1.07
CA ARG A 18 31.90 -24.04 0.37
C ARG A 18 31.88 -22.54 0.74
N ARG A 19 32.49 -21.71 -0.10
CA ARG A 19 32.49 -20.23 0.09
C ARG A 19 31.16 -19.62 -0.29
N SER A 20 30.49 -20.12 -1.32
CA SER A 20 29.14 -19.67 -1.70
C SER A 20 28.07 -20.07 -0.68
N PHE A 21 28.21 -21.22 -0.02
CA PHE A 21 27.29 -21.67 1.03
C PHE A 21 27.41 -20.81 2.30
N LEU A 22 28.64 -20.42 2.68
CA LEU A 22 28.87 -19.52 3.81
C LEU A 22 28.37 -18.08 3.53
N ALA A 23 28.45 -17.62 2.29
CA ALA A 23 27.90 -16.32 1.89
C ALA A 23 26.35 -16.30 1.90
N LEU A 24 25.68 -17.41 1.53
CA LEU A 24 24.21 -17.54 1.66
C LEU A 24 23.75 -17.58 3.12
N LEU A 25 24.49 -18.20 4.03
CA LEU A 25 24.13 -18.19 5.46
C LEU A 25 24.26 -16.79 6.10
N ALA A 26 25.14 -15.93 5.59
CA ALA A 26 25.29 -14.56 6.09
C ALA A 26 24.11 -13.62 5.68
N LEU A 27 23.34 -13.96 4.66
CA LEU A 27 22.15 -13.20 4.23
C LEU A 27 20.90 -13.49 5.06
N THR A 28 20.88 -14.57 5.85
CA THR A 28 19.74 -14.88 6.74
C THR A 28 19.73 -14.03 8.03
N GLY A 29 20.73 -13.19 8.24
CA GLY A 29 20.86 -12.32 9.43
C GLY A 29 20.07 -11.00 9.37
N CYS A 30 19.48 -10.63 8.23
CA CYS A 30 18.51 -9.54 8.21
C CYS A 30 17.18 -10.07 8.75
N GLY A 31 16.87 -9.86 10.03
CA GLY A 31 15.64 -10.28 10.71
C GLY A 31 14.36 -9.71 10.08
N PHE A 32 14.16 -9.97 8.79
CA PHE A 32 12.97 -9.57 8.03
C PHE A 32 11.83 -10.51 8.40
N ALA A 33 10.97 -10.10 9.33
CA ALA A 33 9.71 -10.77 9.62
C ALA A 33 8.60 -10.15 8.79
N PRO A 34 7.80 -10.94 8.01
CA PRO A 34 6.65 -10.40 7.30
C PRO A 34 5.62 -9.86 8.30
N ALA A 35 5.25 -8.59 8.17
CA ALA A 35 4.37 -7.90 9.12
C ALA A 35 3.00 -8.59 9.29
N LEU A 36 2.47 -9.20 8.24
CA LEU A 36 1.19 -9.93 8.21
C LEU A 36 1.37 -11.46 8.27
N GLY A 37 2.60 -11.96 8.37
CA GLY A 37 2.86 -13.40 8.53
C GLY A 37 2.42 -13.93 9.88
N SER A 38 2.37 -15.27 10.03
CA SER A 38 2.09 -15.92 11.32
C SER A 38 3.11 -15.46 12.38
N GLY A 39 2.62 -14.79 13.44
CA GLY A 39 3.46 -14.16 14.45
C GLY A 39 3.99 -12.76 14.10
N GLY A 40 3.60 -12.18 12.95
CA GLY A 40 3.96 -10.81 12.58
C GLY A 40 3.21 -9.77 13.42
N PRO A 41 3.81 -8.58 13.67
CA PRO A 41 3.24 -7.56 14.55
C PRO A 41 1.89 -7.02 14.07
N ALA A 42 1.59 -7.05 12.78
CA ALA A 42 0.33 -6.56 12.21
C ALA A 42 -0.73 -7.67 12.03
N GLN A 43 -0.45 -8.92 12.43
CA GLN A 43 -1.42 -10.02 12.35
C GLN A 43 -2.68 -9.73 13.17
N GLY A 44 -2.54 -9.07 14.33
CA GLY A 44 -3.67 -8.68 15.19
C GLY A 44 -4.62 -7.64 14.59
N LEU A 45 -4.25 -7.00 13.47
CA LEU A 45 -5.14 -6.07 12.74
C LEU A 45 -6.04 -6.80 11.73
N MET A 46 -5.69 -8.04 11.34
CA MET A 46 -6.46 -8.81 10.36
C MET A 46 -7.84 -9.19 10.93
N GLY A 47 -8.90 -8.73 10.25
CA GLY A 47 -10.29 -8.95 10.68
C GLY A 47 -10.69 -8.23 11.97
N ALA A 48 -9.83 -7.38 12.54
CA ALA A 48 -10.08 -6.66 13.77
C ALA A 48 -10.33 -5.15 13.58
N VAL A 49 -10.00 -4.57 12.41
CA VAL A 49 -10.19 -3.16 12.11
C VAL A 49 -11.55 -2.95 11.44
N ARG A 50 -12.40 -2.12 12.03
CA ARG A 50 -13.67 -1.66 11.46
C ARG A 50 -13.53 -0.20 11.04
N ALA A 51 -13.66 0.08 9.75
CA ALA A 51 -13.78 1.46 9.28
C ALA A 51 -15.18 2.02 9.58
N ALA A 52 -15.26 3.33 9.83
CA ALA A 52 -16.54 4.03 9.97
C ALA A 52 -17.39 3.83 8.71
N ASP A 53 -18.72 3.82 8.89
CA ASP A 53 -19.67 3.54 7.82
C ASP A 53 -19.55 4.59 6.70
N PRO A 54 -19.44 4.18 5.43
CA PRO A 54 -19.25 5.09 4.30
C PRO A 54 -20.54 5.84 3.97
N VAL A 55 -20.43 7.13 3.63
CA VAL A 55 -21.54 8.02 3.28
C VAL A 55 -21.45 8.45 1.81
N THR A 56 -20.23 8.72 1.32
CA THR A 56 -19.98 9.19 -0.06
C THR A 56 -19.38 8.08 -0.91
N GLN A 57 -19.36 8.25 -2.24
CA GLN A 57 -18.65 7.31 -3.14
C GLN A 57 -17.17 7.19 -2.81
N ALA A 58 -16.51 8.29 -2.41
CA ALA A 58 -15.11 8.28 -2.00
C ALA A 58 -14.92 7.43 -0.74
N ASP A 59 -15.83 7.53 0.23
CA ASP A 59 -15.79 6.71 1.45
C ASP A 59 -15.96 5.22 1.12
N TYR A 60 -16.90 4.87 0.22
CA TYR A 60 -17.08 3.47 -0.22
C TYR A 60 -15.81 2.90 -0.86
N ASP A 61 -15.18 3.67 -1.75
CA ASP A 61 -13.95 3.23 -2.41
C ASP A 61 -12.78 3.08 -1.42
N PHE A 62 -12.70 3.97 -0.41
CA PHE A 62 -11.72 3.90 0.67
C PHE A 62 -11.96 2.70 1.58
N VAL A 63 -13.19 2.55 2.12
CA VAL A 63 -13.54 1.45 3.04
C VAL A 63 -13.38 0.09 2.36
N ALA A 64 -13.83 -0.05 1.10
CA ALA A 64 -13.65 -1.27 0.33
C ALA A 64 -12.15 -1.67 0.25
N ARG A 65 -11.24 -0.69 0.08
CA ARG A 65 -9.81 -0.97 0.05
C ARG A 65 -9.26 -1.34 1.42
N ILE A 66 -9.71 -0.72 2.51
CA ILE A 66 -9.34 -1.09 3.88
C ILE A 66 -9.78 -2.55 4.17
N GLU A 67 -11.03 -2.92 3.81
CA GLU A 67 -11.53 -4.28 3.97
C GLU A 67 -10.79 -5.30 3.09
N GLU A 68 -10.37 -4.92 1.88
CA GLU A 68 -9.56 -5.78 1.02
C GLU A 68 -8.19 -6.10 1.66
N ARG A 69 -7.62 -5.15 2.41
CA ARG A 69 -6.28 -5.27 3.02
C ARG A 69 -6.29 -5.96 4.38
N PHE A 70 -7.25 -5.65 5.24
CA PHE A 70 -7.35 -6.19 6.60
C PHE A 70 -8.41 -7.29 6.74
N GLY A 71 -9.22 -7.52 5.71
CA GLY A 71 -10.40 -8.38 5.81
C GLY A 71 -11.59 -7.63 6.43
N ARG A 72 -12.79 -8.17 6.22
CA ARG A 72 -13.99 -7.66 6.89
C ARG A 72 -13.93 -7.95 8.39
N SER A 73 -14.26 -6.95 9.18
CA SER A 73 -14.26 -7.10 10.62
C SER A 73 -15.41 -8.03 11.09
N GLY A 74 -15.05 -9.18 11.62
CA GLY A 74 -16.00 -10.11 12.27
C GLY A 74 -16.16 -9.85 13.76
N ALA A 75 -15.09 -9.36 14.43
CA ALA A 75 -15.08 -8.93 15.82
C ALA A 75 -14.16 -7.71 15.90
N ALA A 76 -14.76 -6.51 15.80
CA ALA A 76 -14.00 -5.27 15.79
C ALA A 76 -13.26 -5.03 17.10
N GLY A 77 -11.94 -5.18 17.08
CA GLY A 77 -11.04 -4.78 18.18
C GLY A 77 -10.66 -3.30 18.12
N TYR A 78 -10.77 -2.71 16.91
CA TYR A 78 -10.38 -1.33 16.63
C TYR A 78 -11.38 -0.67 15.70
N ASP A 79 -11.73 0.58 15.99
CA ASP A 79 -12.51 1.45 15.11
C ASP A 79 -11.57 2.45 14.40
N LEU A 80 -11.66 2.50 13.07
CA LEU A 80 -10.96 3.43 12.19
C LEU A 80 -11.93 4.52 11.76
N THR A 81 -11.77 5.73 12.33
CA THR A 81 -12.47 6.94 11.86
C THR A 81 -11.61 7.69 10.85
N TYR A 82 -12.25 8.35 9.90
CA TYR A 82 -11.56 9.08 8.84
C TYR A 82 -12.37 10.28 8.35
N ALA A 83 -11.68 11.25 7.74
CA ALA A 83 -12.28 12.39 7.05
C ALA A 83 -11.49 12.64 5.74
N ILE A 84 -12.19 12.63 4.61
CA ILE A 84 -11.62 12.78 3.27
C ILE A 84 -11.94 14.17 2.72
N SER A 85 -10.92 14.87 2.19
CA SER A 85 -11.09 16.10 1.41
C SER A 85 -10.40 15.95 0.06
N THR A 86 -11.03 16.48 -1.01
CA THR A 86 -10.46 16.43 -2.37
C THR A 86 -10.57 17.77 -3.06
N THR A 87 -9.54 18.12 -3.86
CA THR A 87 -9.49 19.33 -4.68
C THR A 87 -9.11 18.97 -6.10
N THR A 88 -9.76 19.60 -7.09
CA THR A 88 -9.48 19.39 -8.52
C THR A 88 -8.89 20.67 -9.11
N GLU A 89 -7.74 20.56 -9.80
CA GLU A 89 -7.07 21.66 -10.46
C GLU A 89 -6.82 21.35 -11.93
N GLY A 90 -7.09 22.33 -12.81
CA GLY A 90 -6.73 22.25 -14.21
C GLY A 90 -5.23 22.53 -14.40
N VAL A 91 -4.49 21.59 -15.01
CA VAL A 91 -3.03 21.68 -15.15
C VAL A 91 -2.54 21.68 -16.60
N GLY A 92 -3.39 21.34 -17.56
CA GLY A 92 -3.08 21.37 -19.00
C GLY A 92 -4.03 22.30 -19.72
N ILE A 93 -3.51 23.35 -20.36
CA ILE A 93 -4.28 24.37 -21.09
C ILE A 93 -3.79 24.40 -22.54
N THR A 94 -4.70 24.38 -23.52
CA THR A 94 -4.37 24.58 -24.92
C THR A 94 -4.11 26.05 -25.23
N ALA A 95 -3.60 26.35 -26.43
CA ALA A 95 -3.40 27.73 -26.89
C ALA A 95 -4.72 28.52 -26.93
N GLU A 96 -5.86 27.84 -27.11
CA GLU A 96 -7.22 28.40 -27.13
C GLU A 96 -7.85 28.51 -25.74
N GLY A 97 -7.12 28.18 -24.67
CA GLY A 97 -7.55 28.30 -23.27
C GLY A 97 -8.38 27.11 -22.75
N ALA A 98 -8.53 26.02 -23.49
CA ALA A 98 -9.28 24.85 -23.02
C ALA A 98 -8.44 23.99 -22.07
N ILE A 99 -9.02 23.59 -20.93
CA ILE A 99 -8.35 22.68 -19.99
C ILE A 99 -8.48 21.25 -20.51
N THR A 100 -7.33 20.59 -20.69
CA THR A 100 -7.23 19.23 -21.24
C THR A 100 -6.83 18.20 -20.21
N ARG A 101 -6.26 18.62 -19.07
CA ARG A 101 -5.80 17.76 -17.98
C ARG A 101 -6.12 18.35 -16.64
N TYR A 102 -6.52 17.48 -15.72
CA TYR A 102 -6.79 17.83 -14.34
C TYR A 102 -5.94 16.99 -13.39
N ASN A 103 -5.51 17.60 -12.29
CA ASN A 103 -5.02 16.91 -11.10
C ASN A 103 -6.15 16.88 -10.07
N LEU A 104 -6.38 15.69 -9.49
CA LEU A 104 -7.25 15.47 -8.35
C LEU A 104 -6.36 15.16 -7.15
N SER A 105 -6.25 16.09 -6.23
CA SER A 105 -5.52 15.95 -4.97
C SER A 105 -6.46 15.53 -3.86
N GLY A 106 -5.99 14.70 -2.93
CA GLY A 106 -6.76 14.26 -1.76
C GLY A 106 -5.93 14.31 -0.50
N SER A 107 -6.56 14.68 0.60
CA SER A 107 -6.06 14.58 1.97
C SER A 107 -7.04 13.77 2.79
N LEU A 108 -6.52 12.88 3.62
CA LEU A 108 -7.31 12.04 4.50
C LEU A 108 -6.71 12.06 5.91
N ASP A 109 -7.50 12.55 6.88
CA ASP A 109 -7.20 12.45 8.29
C ASP A 109 -7.80 11.16 8.84
N TRP A 110 -7.05 10.41 9.68
CA TRP A 110 -7.51 9.16 10.23
C TRP A 110 -7.11 8.98 11.68
N THR A 111 -7.90 8.21 12.42
CA THR A 111 -7.63 7.82 13.80
C THR A 111 -8.07 6.38 14.02
N LEU A 112 -7.19 5.57 14.65
CA LEU A 112 -7.48 4.22 15.11
C LEU A 112 -7.69 4.23 16.61
N THR A 113 -8.84 3.74 17.09
CA THR A 113 -9.21 3.66 18.50
C THR A 113 -9.42 2.21 18.89
N ARG A 114 -8.90 1.78 20.04
CA ARG A 114 -9.14 0.43 20.56
C ARG A 114 -10.49 0.39 21.27
N ASN A 115 -11.35 -0.60 20.94
CA ASN A 115 -12.73 -0.64 21.43
C ASN A 115 -12.82 -1.05 22.91
N ALA A 116 -11.83 -1.76 23.44
CA ALA A 116 -11.84 -2.25 24.81
C ALA A 116 -11.81 -1.12 25.85
N ASP A 117 -11.12 -0.03 25.56
CA ASP A 117 -10.87 1.07 26.51
C ASP A 117 -11.02 2.48 25.91
N GLY A 118 -11.34 2.57 24.61
CA GLY A 118 -11.44 3.85 23.88
C GLY A 118 -10.10 4.55 23.66
N LEU A 119 -8.97 3.86 23.86
CA LEU A 119 -7.66 4.45 23.72
C LEU A 119 -7.32 4.69 22.23
N ARG A 120 -6.88 5.90 21.92
CA ARG A 120 -6.33 6.22 20.58
C ARG A 120 -4.98 5.52 20.40
N MET A 121 -4.95 4.55 19.52
CA MET A 121 -3.75 3.75 19.22
C MET A 121 -2.82 4.43 18.21
N ALA A 122 -3.41 5.04 17.18
CA ALA A 122 -2.68 5.71 16.11
C ALA A 122 -3.55 6.76 15.44
N GLY A 123 -2.95 7.59 14.61
CA GLY A 123 -3.63 8.55 13.77
C GLY A 123 -2.64 9.40 12.99
N GLY A 124 -3.12 10.06 11.96
CA GLY A 124 -2.30 10.89 11.10
C GLY A 124 -3.08 11.43 9.91
N THR A 125 -2.37 12.11 9.03
CA THR A 125 -2.87 12.63 7.77
C THR A 125 -2.06 12.01 6.65
N VAL A 126 -2.72 11.50 5.62
CA VAL A 126 -2.10 11.03 4.38
C VAL A 126 -2.58 11.88 3.22
N GLN A 127 -1.71 12.10 2.22
CA GLN A 127 -2.02 12.93 1.07
C GLN A 127 -1.49 12.28 -0.21
N SER A 128 -2.25 12.43 -1.30
CA SER A 128 -1.83 11.96 -2.61
C SER A 128 -2.56 12.72 -3.71
N PHE A 129 -2.20 12.46 -4.95
CA PHE A 129 -2.89 13.00 -6.11
C PHE A 129 -2.96 11.98 -7.26
N THR A 130 -3.92 12.19 -8.15
CA THR A 130 -4.05 11.46 -9.43
C THR A 130 -4.38 12.45 -10.54
N GLY A 131 -3.99 12.13 -11.79
CA GLY A 131 -4.34 12.94 -12.94
C GLY A 131 -5.36 12.23 -13.84
N TYR A 132 -6.19 13.01 -14.54
CA TYR A 132 -7.04 12.52 -15.62
C TYR A 132 -7.10 13.50 -16.79
N SER A 133 -7.36 12.98 -18.00
CA SER A 133 -7.57 13.79 -19.20
C SER A 133 -9.06 14.10 -19.38
N ALA A 134 -9.37 15.33 -19.75
CA ALA A 134 -10.72 15.77 -20.11
C ALA A 134 -10.90 15.99 -21.61
N THR A 135 -10.01 15.41 -22.45
CA THR A 135 -10.13 15.46 -23.90
C THR A 135 -11.12 14.40 -24.39
N GLY A 136 -11.93 14.74 -25.39
CA GLY A 136 -12.92 13.83 -25.97
C GLY A 136 -14.35 14.18 -25.59
N SER A 137 -15.23 13.19 -25.55
CA SER A 137 -16.63 13.40 -25.20
C SER A 137 -16.82 13.67 -23.70
N THR A 138 -17.91 14.34 -23.35
CA THR A 138 -18.31 14.60 -21.95
C THR A 138 -18.39 13.31 -21.14
N VAL A 139 -18.91 12.22 -21.72
CA VAL A 139 -19.00 10.91 -21.07
C VAL A 139 -17.61 10.33 -20.75
N ALA A 140 -16.67 10.42 -21.71
CA ALA A 140 -15.31 9.97 -21.52
C ALA A 140 -14.63 10.76 -20.38
N GLY A 141 -14.82 12.08 -20.31
CA GLY A 141 -14.28 12.92 -19.25
C GLY A 141 -14.84 12.57 -17.87
N LEU A 142 -16.15 12.33 -17.75
CA LEU A 142 -16.78 11.90 -16.49
C LEU A 142 -16.27 10.53 -16.02
N THR A 143 -16.11 9.58 -16.95
CA THR A 143 -15.57 8.25 -16.63
C THR A 143 -14.12 8.35 -16.16
N ALA A 144 -13.29 9.15 -16.86
CA ALA A 144 -11.89 9.37 -16.48
C ALA A 144 -11.76 10.01 -15.09
N LYS A 145 -12.64 10.99 -14.76
CA LYS A 145 -12.71 11.61 -13.43
C LYS A 145 -13.07 10.59 -12.35
N ALA A 146 -14.10 9.78 -12.59
CA ALA A 146 -14.54 8.75 -11.64
C ALA A 146 -13.44 7.69 -11.39
N ASP A 147 -12.74 7.28 -12.46
CA ASP A 147 -11.61 6.35 -12.34
C ASP A 147 -10.43 6.96 -11.57
N ALA A 148 -10.09 8.23 -11.84
CA ALA A 148 -9.06 8.95 -11.08
C ALA A 148 -9.40 9.06 -9.59
N ALA A 149 -10.67 9.31 -9.24
CA ALA A 149 -11.13 9.35 -7.86
C ALA A 149 -10.97 7.99 -7.17
N ARG A 150 -11.39 6.89 -7.81
CA ARG A 150 -11.18 5.53 -7.25
C ARG A 150 -9.71 5.20 -7.02
N ARG A 151 -8.84 5.55 -7.98
CA ARG A 151 -7.39 5.35 -7.82
C ARG A 151 -6.84 6.15 -6.64
N LEU A 152 -7.26 7.41 -6.49
CA LEU A 152 -6.85 8.26 -5.37
C LEU A 152 -7.24 7.63 -4.02
N MET A 153 -8.48 7.16 -3.87
CA MET A 153 -8.95 6.52 -2.64
C MET A 153 -8.15 5.25 -2.32
N ARG A 154 -7.81 4.43 -3.32
CA ARG A 154 -6.96 3.26 -3.13
C ARG A 154 -5.55 3.63 -2.64
N ILE A 155 -4.95 4.68 -3.20
CA ILE A 155 -3.62 5.15 -2.78
C ILE A 155 -3.67 5.65 -1.33
N LEU A 156 -4.65 6.48 -0.96
CA LEU A 156 -4.81 6.98 0.40
C LEU A 156 -5.05 5.83 1.40
N ALA A 157 -5.89 4.87 1.06
CA ALA A 157 -6.13 3.70 1.88
C ALA A 157 -4.86 2.84 2.06
N ASP A 158 -4.10 2.60 0.99
CA ASP A 158 -2.83 1.87 1.07
C ASP A 158 -1.80 2.58 1.96
N GLN A 159 -1.75 3.92 1.95
CA GLN A 159 -0.89 4.70 2.85
C GLN A 159 -1.33 4.53 4.32
N VAL A 160 -2.63 4.60 4.63
CA VAL A 160 -3.16 4.33 5.98
C VAL A 160 -2.81 2.91 6.42
N VAL A 161 -2.98 1.92 5.56
CA VAL A 161 -2.61 0.52 5.84
C VAL A 161 -1.12 0.39 6.16
N GLN A 162 -0.24 1.04 5.39
CA GLN A 162 1.20 1.04 5.63
C GLN A 162 1.55 1.68 6.97
N ASP A 163 0.93 2.82 7.32
CA ASP A 163 1.12 3.48 8.60
C ASP A 163 0.67 2.60 9.77
N LEU A 164 -0.48 1.94 9.65
CA LEU A 164 -0.99 1.01 10.65
C LEU A 164 -0.06 -0.19 10.83
N MET A 165 0.40 -0.80 9.74
CA MET A 165 1.35 -1.92 9.78
C MET A 165 2.68 -1.52 10.43
N ALA A 166 3.20 -0.33 10.13
CA ALA A 166 4.46 0.16 10.69
C ALA A 166 4.38 0.38 12.21
N ARG A 167 3.19 0.73 12.72
CA ARG A 167 2.94 1.01 14.16
C ARG A 167 2.39 -0.21 14.91
N ALA A 168 2.04 -1.29 14.23
CA ALA A 168 1.33 -2.43 14.82
C ALA A 168 2.08 -3.11 15.97
N ALA A 169 3.42 -3.06 15.99
CA ALA A 169 4.21 -3.56 17.11
C ALA A 169 3.91 -2.85 18.43
N GLY A 170 3.44 -1.60 18.39
CA GLY A 170 3.02 -0.82 19.56
C GLY A 170 1.56 -1.03 19.98
N PHE A 171 0.78 -1.86 19.27
CA PHE A 171 -0.63 -2.12 19.57
C PHE A 171 -0.84 -3.36 20.45
N ALA A 172 0.21 -4.16 20.67
CA ALA A 172 0.16 -5.27 21.61
C ALA A 172 -0.18 -4.77 23.03
N PRO A 173 -1.02 -5.51 23.78
CA PRO A 173 -1.38 -5.16 25.14
C PRO A 173 -0.20 -5.24 26.08
#